data_70c51044cddaddfe3d5193d88dc14d66
#
_entry.id   70c51044cddaddfe3d5193d88dc14d66
#
_cell.length_a   1.000
_cell.length_b   1.000
_cell.length_c   1.000
_cell.angle_alpha   90.00
_cell.angle_beta   90.00
_cell.angle_gamma   90.00
#
_symmetry.space_group_name_H-M   'P 1'
#
loop_
_entity.id
_entity.type
_entity.pdbx_description
1 polymer ?
#
loop_
_entity_poly.entity_id
_entity_poly.type
_entity_poly.pdbx_seq_one_letter_code
_entity_poly.pdbx_strand_id
1 'polypeptide(L)'
;MKTILALLAGAAVALVGTNAFAQQTLKSVKDRGELVCGVSKGLPGFSAPDASGRWSGFDVDMCRAVAAAVLGDPNNVKFVPLNAEERFPALQKGDVDLLSRNSTWTLEREAKLGLLFAGISYYDGQGFLVPNARKLTSSLELDNSKVCVQAGTTAAAATEEYFKTNNMKLELVSVPNSADMVKAYDEGKCDTLTTDVSQLYALRLNMTKPADHIVLPDVISKEPLGPVVRQGDDKWFNIVKWSLFAMLNAEELGVTTANLDAALQSQKPDVKRLLGLEGKLGEELGLSNDFAARIVKAVGNYGESFERNVGASSKLGIPRGVNQLWSMGGIQYAPPIR
;
A
#
# COMPACT_ATOMS: atom_id res chain seq x y z
N MET A 1 71.54 24.91 -26.01
CA MET A 1 70.62 23.78 -26.21
C MET A 1 70.14 23.39 -24.83
N LYS A 2 68.92 23.79 -24.48
CA LYS A 2 68.27 23.49 -23.16
C LYS A 2 67.07 22.64 -23.41
N THR A 3 67.09 21.42 -22.92
CA THR A 3 66.09 20.41 -23.00
C THR A 3 65.03 20.73 -21.95
N ILE A 4 63.72 20.92 -22.38
CA ILE A 4 62.59 21.09 -21.52
C ILE A 4 61.93 19.72 -21.37
N LEU A 5 61.99 19.18 -20.14
CA LEU A 5 61.26 17.97 -19.75
C LEU A 5 59.86 18.39 -19.30
N ALA A 6 58.82 18.02 -20.04
CA ALA A 6 57.43 18.22 -19.66
C ALA A 6 56.96 17.05 -18.78
N LEU A 7 56.61 17.32 -17.51
CA LEU A 7 55.95 16.40 -16.62
C LEU A 7 54.45 16.35 -16.97
N LEU A 8 53.98 15.22 -17.48
CA LEU A 8 52.58 14.86 -17.58
C LEU A 8 52.15 14.25 -16.23
N ALA A 9 51.55 15.08 -15.37
CA ALA A 9 50.86 14.60 -14.20
C ALA A 9 49.45 14.11 -14.63
N GLY A 10 49.28 12.79 -14.75
CA GLY A 10 48.02 12.17 -15.00
C GLY A 10 47.11 12.27 -13.77
N ALA A 11 46.06 13.06 -13.86
CA ALA A 11 44.97 13.07 -12.87
C ALA A 11 44.12 11.81 -13.06
N ALA A 12 44.38 10.77 -12.28
CA ALA A 12 43.47 9.66 -12.09
C ALA A 12 42.29 10.15 -11.25
N VAL A 13 41.21 10.61 -11.91
CA VAL A 13 39.93 10.86 -11.25
C VAL A 13 39.37 9.51 -10.90
N ALA A 14 39.38 9.17 -9.63
CA ALA A 14 38.75 8.00 -9.08
C ALA A 14 37.22 8.16 -9.25
N LEU A 15 36.64 7.48 -10.24
CA LEU A 15 35.21 7.20 -10.34
C LEU A 15 34.82 6.14 -9.27
N VAL A 16 34.83 6.55 -8.01
CA VAL A 16 34.31 5.75 -6.90
C VAL A 16 33.14 6.52 -6.34
N GLY A 17 31.93 6.12 -6.61
CA GLY A 17 30.85 6.72 -5.86
C GLY A 17 29.42 6.63 -6.34
N THR A 18 29.04 5.73 -7.23
CA THR A 18 27.59 5.59 -7.56
C THR A 18 26.95 4.25 -7.17
N ASN A 19 27.72 3.29 -6.69
CA ASN A 19 27.18 1.98 -6.26
C ASN A 19 26.92 1.84 -4.75
N ALA A 20 27.22 2.87 -3.94
CA ALA A 20 27.13 2.77 -2.48
C ALA A 20 25.68 2.87 -1.94
N PHE A 21 24.73 3.36 -2.72
CA PHE A 21 23.32 3.47 -2.30
C PHE A 21 22.46 2.24 -2.66
N ALA A 22 22.91 1.45 -3.63
CA ALA A 22 22.18 0.27 -4.10
C ALA A 22 22.39 -0.92 -3.16
N GLN A 23 21.57 -1.12 -2.18
CA GLN A 23 21.40 -2.24 -1.22
C GLN A 23 21.39 -1.80 0.26
N GLN A 24 21.27 -0.50 0.52
CA GLN A 24 21.40 0.02 1.86
C GLN A 24 20.24 -0.38 2.77
N THR A 25 18.99 -0.42 2.23
CA THR A 25 17.81 -0.68 3.06
C THR A 25 17.77 -2.11 3.56
N LEU A 26 18.01 -3.11 2.69
CA LEU A 26 18.05 -4.52 3.10
C LEU A 26 19.08 -4.76 4.20
N LYS A 27 20.29 -4.21 4.03
CA LYS A 27 21.35 -4.33 5.04
C LYS A 27 20.92 -3.68 6.36
N SER A 28 20.40 -2.47 6.32
CA SER A 28 19.96 -1.74 7.51
C SER A 28 18.85 -2.47 8.27
N VAL A 29 17.86 -3.03 7.56
CA VAL A 29 16.78 -3.84 8.15
C VAL A 29 17.34 -5.10 8.80
N LYS A 30 18.26 -5.82 8.13
CA LYS A 30 18.89 -7.03 8.68
C LYS A 30 19.77 -6.73 9.89
N ASP A 31 20.60 -5.68 9.82
CA ASP A 31 21.49 -5.29 10.92
C ASP A 31 20.71 -4.84 12.18
N ARG A 32 19.59 -4.17 11.97
CA ARG A 32 18.69 -3.72 13.03
C ARG A 32 17.81 -4.85 13.58
N GLY A 33 17.57 -5.88 12.77
CA GLY A 33 16.65 -6.97 13.11
C GLY A 33 15.18 -6.58 13.13
N GLU A 34 14.81 -5.43 12.55
CA GLU A 34 13.47 -4.86 12.55
C GLU A 34 13.17 -4.09 11.26
N LEU A 35 11.98 -4.26 10.70
CA LEU A 35 11.45 -3.45 9.60
C LEU A 35 10.73 -2.23 10.18
N VAL A 36 11.05 -1.02 9.71
CA VAL A 36 10.29 0.19 10.06
C VAL A 36 9.29 0.48 8.94
N CYS A 37 8.01 0.28 9.22
CA CYS A 37 6.93 0.41 8.24
C CYS A 37 6.00 1.58 8.57
N GLY A 38 5.87 2.52 7.63
CA GLY A 38 4.92 3.63 7.71
C GLY A 38 3.51 3.16 7.37
N VAL A 39 2.56 3.45 8.25
CA VAL A 39 1.15 3.05 8.17
C VAL A 39 0.22 4.22 8.43
N SER A 40 -1.09 4.06 8.22
CA SER A 40 -2.07 5.10 8.56
C SER A 40 -2.23 5.26 10.08
N LYS A 41 -2.71 6.43 10.52
CA LYS A 41 -2.95 6.76 11.94
C LYS A 41 -4.24 6.14 12.52
N GLY A 42 -4.66 4.97 12.03
CA GLY A 42 -5.86 4.29 12.53
C GLY A 42 -6.98 4.23 11.50
N LEU A 43 -6.76 3.50 10.42
CA LEU A 43 -7.76 3.22 9.40
C LEU A 43 -8.22 1.75 9.53
N PRO A 44 -9.44 1.48 10.06
CA PRO A 44 -9.96 0.13 10.21
C PRO A 44 -9.87 -0.68 8.90
N GLY A 45 -9.48 -1.94 9.00
CA GLY A 45 -9.29 -2.82 7.85
C GLY A 45 -7.98 -2.64 7.09
N PHE A 46 -7.34 -1.47 7.13
CA PHE A 46 -6.06 -1.22 6.46
C PHE A 46 -4.89 -1.17 7.45
N SER A 47 -4.92 -0.26 8.40
CA SER A 47 -3.92 -0.20 9.48
C SER A 47 -4.52 0.50 10.70
N ALA A 48 -4.80 -0.26 11.73
CA ALA A 48 -5.33 0.25 12.99
C ALA A 48 -4.80 -0.58 14.17
N PRO A 49 -4.41 0.08 15.27
CA PRO A 49 -4.12 -0.61 16.52
C PRO A 49 -5.42 -1.00 17.22
N ASP A 50 -5.43 -2.16 17.88
CA ASP A 50 -6.49 -2.54 18.82
C ASP A 50 -6.26 -1.85 20.19
N ALA A 51 -7.15 -2.12 21.15
CA ALA A 51 -7.07 -1.55 22.49
C ALA A 51 -5.79 -1.96 23.25
N SER A 52 -5.10 -3.03 22.83
CA SER A 52 -3.82 -3.46 23.39
C SER A 52 -2.61 -2.87 22.65
N GLY A 53 -2.84 -2.06 21.63
CA GLY A 53 -1.79 -1.48 20.78
C GLY A 53 -1.29 -2.41 19.67
N ARG A 54 -1.92 -3.59 19.45
CA ARG A 54 -1.54 -4.49 18.36
C ARG A 54 -2.12 -4.00 17.03
N TRP A 55 -1.25 -3.80 16.07
CA TRP A 55 -1.63 -3.39 14.72
C TRP A 55 -2.24 -4.54 13.91
N SER A 56 -3.27 -4.24 13.14
CA SER A 56 -3.91 -5.15 12.19
C SER A 56 -4.43 -4.41 10.96
N GLY A 57 -4.63 -5.13 9.86
CA GLY A 57 -5.16 -4.62 8.62
C GLY A 57 -4.36 -5.05 7.40
N PHE A 58 -4.89 -4.76 6.23
CA PHE A 58 -4.36 -5.17 4.93
C PHE A 58 -2.98 -4.57 4.66
N ASP A 59 -2.78 -3.28 4.98
CA ASP A 59 -1.48 -2.61 4.90
C ASP A 59 -0.48 -3.17 5.92
N VAL A 60 -0.96 -3.54 7.12
CA VAL A 60 -0.14 -4.16 8.18
C VAL A 60 0.32 -5.55 7.75
N ASP A 61 -0.54 -6.34 7.11
CA ASP A 61 -0.17 -7.66 6.58
C ASP A 61 0.92 -7.55 5.51
N MET A 62 0.89 -6.51 4.67
CA MET A 62 1.98 -6.25 3.70
C MET A 62 3.32 -5.96 4.40
N CYS A 63 3.33 -5.14 5.48
CA CYS A 63 4.53 -4.92 6.27
C CYS A 63 5.05 -6.22 6.88
N ARG A 64 4.15 -7.04 7.45
CA ARG A 64 4.50 -8.34 8.04
C ARG A 64 4.99 -9.36 7.01
N ALA A 65 4.42 -9.33 5.79
CA ALA A 65 4.89 -10.16 4.68
C ALA A 65 6.36 -9.86 4.33
N VAL A 66 6.71 -8.57 4.24
CA VAL A 66 8.10 -8.15 3.99
C VAL A 66 9.01 -8.53 5.16
N ALA A 67 8.58 -8.35 6.41
CA ALA A 67 9.36 -8.75 7.58
C ALA A 67 9.57 -10.28 7.64
N ALA A 68 8.54 -11.07 7.38
CA ALA A 68 8.64 -12.52 7.28
C ALA A 68 9.63 -12.96 6.19
N ALA A 69 9.60 -12.32 5.02
CA ALA A 69 10.52 -12.59 3.92
C ALA A 69 11.98 -12.27 4.25
N VAL A 70 12.23 -11.14 4.89
CA VAL A 70 13.58 -10.59 5.14
C VAL A 70 14.20 -11.12 6.42
N LEU A 71 13.41 -11.18 7.51
CA LEU A 71 13.86 -11.46 8.88
C LEU A 71 13.41 -12.84 9.37
N GLY A 72 12.48 -13.51 8.67
CA GLY A 72 11.91 -14.77 9.10
C GLY A 72 10.85 -14.66 10.21
N ASP A 73 10.60 -13.46 10.74
CA ASP A 73 9.60 -13.21 11.77
C ASP A 73 8.69 -12.03 11.39
N PRO A 74 7.38 -12.24 11.22
CA PRO A 74 6.41 -11.20 10.87
C PRO A 74 6.18 -10.18 11.99
N ASN A 75 6.64 -10.45 13.20
CA ASN A 75 6.46 -9.57 14.35
C ASN A 75 7.58 -8.54 14.51
N ASN A 76 8.70 -8.74 13.81
CA ASN A 76 9.83 -7.80 13.81
C ASN A 76 9.54 -6.59 12.92
N VAL A 77 8.46 -5.87 13.23
CA VAL A 77 8.01 -4.66 12.54
C VAL A 77 7.71 -3.57 13.55
N LYS A 78 8.37 -2.43 13.36
CA LYS A 78 8.00 -1.17 14.01
C LYS A 78 7.03 -0.42 13.10
N PHE A 79 5.79 -0.27 13.54
CA PHE A 79 4.80 0.52 12.83
C PHE A 79 4.92 2.00 13.19
N VAL A 80 5.02 2.87 12.18
CA VAL A 80 5.09 4.32 12.32
C VAL A 80 3.82 4.93 11.74
N PRO A 81 2.89 5.41 12.59
CA PRO A 81 1.65 6.01 12.14
C PRO A 81 1.91 7.41 11.54
N LEU A 82 1.53 7.60 10.28
CA LEU A 82 1.75 8.82 9.50
C LEU A 82 0.43 9.32 8.90
N ASN A 83 0.22 10.64 8.89
CA ASN A 83 -0.88 11.23 8.11
C ASN A 83 -0.51 11.31 6.61
N ALA A 84 -1.39 11.89 5.79
CA ALA A 84 -1.18 11.95 4.34
C ALA A 84 -0.02 12.87 3.94
N GLU A 85 0.24 13.93 4.70
CA GLU A 85 1.31 14.89 4.42
C GLU A 85 2.68 14.41 4.95
N GLU A 86 2.69 13.65 6.06
CA GLU A 86 3.91 13.14 6.71
C GLU A 86 4.54 11.96 5.98
N ARG A 87 3.72 11.12 5.29
CA ARG A 87 4.16 9.79 4.78
C ARG A 87 5.33 9.85 3.81
N PHE A 88 5.26 10.69 2.78
CA PHE A 88 6.30 10.76 1.76
C PHE A 88 7.58 11.43 2.27
N PRO A 89 7.53 12.56 3.01
CA PRO A 89 8.73 13.09 3.67
C PRO A 89 9.41 12.10 4.61
N ALA A 90 8.67 11.31 5.39
CA ALA A 90 9.24 10.29 6.27
C ALA A 90 9.97 9.19 5.49
N LEU A 91 9.38 8.73 4.36
CA LEU A 91 10.03 7.75 3.49
C LEU A 91 11.29 8.32 2.82
N GLN A 92 11.23 9.56 2.31
CA GLN A 92 12.36 10.23 1.65
C GLN A 92 13.55 10.43 2.60
N LYS A 93 13.29 10.79 3.86
CA LYS A 93 14.31 10.97 4.90
C LYS A 93 14.91 9.65 5.40
N GLY A 94 14.24 8.52 5.15
CA GLY A 94 14.64 7.22 5.67
C GLY A 94 14.16 6.96 7.10
N ASP A 95 13.19 7.73 7.59
CA ASP A 95 12.55 7.49 8.90
C ASP A 95 11.75 6.18 8.88
N VAL A 96 11.33 5.73 7.69
CA VAL A 96 10.72 4.42 7.43
C VAL A 96 11.40 3.75 6.22
N ASP A 97 11.43 2.42 6.23
CA ASP A 97 12.00 1.59 5.16
C ASP A 97 11.00 1.35 4.03
N LEU A 98 9.72 1.32 4.38
CA LEU A 98 8.59 0.98 3.53
C LEU A 98 7.37 1.80 3.97
N LEU A 99 6.58 2.29 3.01
CA LEU A 99 5.22 2.73 3.26
C LEU A 99 4.23 1.66 2.77
N SER A 100 3.38 1.16 3.65
CA SER A 100 2.15 0.44 3.31
C SER A 100 1.01 1.18 4.00
N ARG A 101 0.43 2.16 3.26
CA ARG A 101 -0.46 3.17 3.83
C ARG A 101 -1.42 3.70 2.77
N ASN A 102 -2.22 2.82 2.17
CA ASN A 102 -3.24 3.16 1.18
C ASN A 102 -2.82 4.37 0.30
N SER A 103 -1.64 4.29 -0.32
CA SER A 103 -1.05 5.37 -1.12
C SER A 103 -1.29 5.14 -2.60
N THR A 104 -1.94 6.09 -3.24
CA THR A 104 -2.22 6.06 -4.68
C THR A 104 -0.95 6.24 -5.50
N TRP A 105 -0.71 5.37 -6.43
CA TRP A 105 0.36 5.47 -7.41
C TRP A 105 0.00 6.52 -8.46
N THR A 106 0.77 7.60 -8.53
CA THR A 106 0.63 8.64 -9.55
C THR A 106 1.97 8.98 -10.18
N LEU A 107 1.96 9.43 -11.43
CA LEU A 107 3.17 9.92 -12.11
C LEU A 107 3.87 11.02 -11.32
N GLU A 108 3.10 11.94 -10.73
CA GLU A 108 3.68 13.03 -9.94
C GLU A 108 4.46 12.53 -8.74
N ARG A 109 3.93 11.53 -8.01
CA ARG A 109 4.60 10.95 -6.84
C ARG A 109 5.89 10.23 -7.20
N GLU A 110 5.95 9.54 -8.33
CA GLU A 110 7.18 8.92 -8.81
C GLU A 110 8.17 9.96 -9.36
N ALA A 111 7.72 10.80 -10.29
CA ALA A 111 8.60 11.70 -11.02
C ALA A 111 9.18 12.83 -10.15
N LYS A 112 8.38 13.38 -9.20
CA LYS A 112 8.80 14.51 -8.37
C LYS A 112 9.36 14.12 -7.02
N LEU A 113 8.90 13.02 -6.43
CA LEU A 113 9.23 12.69 -5.05
C LEU A 113 10.33 11.64 -4.90
N GLY A 114 10.85 11.09 -5.99
CA GLY A 114 11.90 10.06 -5.93
C GLY A 114 11.41 8.76 -5.25
N LEU A 115 10.18 8.36 -5.55
CA LEU A 115 9.51 7.20 -4.98
C LEU A 115 9.28 6.13 -6.03
N LEU A 116 9.16 4.86 -5.61
CA LEU A 116 8.76 3.73 -6.44
C LEU A 116 7.60 2.98 -5.78
N PHE A 117 6.56 2.72 -6.54
CA PHE A 117 5.46 1.86 -6.13
C PHE A 117 5.75 0.41 -6.50
N ALA A 118 5.82 -0.46 -5.52
CA ALA A 118 6.24 -1.85 -5.68
C ALA A 118 5.08 -2.79 -6.07
N GLY A 119 4.16 -2.29 -6.88
CA GLY A 119 2.97 -2.97 -7.33
C GLY A 119 1.68 -2.36 -6.78
N ILE A 120 0.54 -2.86 -7.24
CA ILE A 120 -0.78 -2.42 -6.80
C ILE A 120 -1.35 -3.50 -5.88
N SER A 121 -1.43 -3.19 -4.58
CA SER A 121 -2.04 -4.08 -3.58
C SER A 121 -3.55 -3.96 -3.53
N TYR A 122 -4.12 -2.81 -3.93
CA TYR A 122 -5.56 -2.58 -3.93
C TYR A 122 -5.94 -1.62 -5.05
N TYR A 123 -6.81 -2.05 -5.94
CA TYR A 123 -7.43 -1.20 -6.96
C TYR A 123 -8.65 -0.54 -6.35
N ASP A 124 -8.59 0.76 -6.16
CA ASP A 124 -9.65 1.59 -5.58
C ASP A 124 -10.07 2.71 -6.54
N GLY A 125 -10.98 3.50 -6.12
CA GLY A 125 -11.42 4.74 -6.74
C GLY A 125 -11.98 5.68 -5.70
N GLN A 126 -12.04 6.97 -5.98
CA GLN A 126 -12.65 7.95 -5.10
C GLN A 126 -14.16 7.95 -5.24
N GLY A 127 -14.87 8.06 -4.11
CA GLY A 127 -16.32 8.15 -4.04
C GLY A 127 -16.79 9.18 -3.02
N PHE A 128 -18.07 9.13 -2.70
CA PHE A 128 -18.72 10.02 -1.74
C PHE A 128 -19.54 9.26 -0.73
N LEU A 129 -19.51 9.72 0.52
CA LEU A 129 -20.36 9.21 1.60
C LEU A 129 -21.30 10.32 2.04
N VAL A 130 -22.60 9.99 2.13
CA VAL A 130 -23.69 10.93 2.44
C VAL A 130 -24.64 10.36 3.48
N PRO A 131 -25.43 11.21 4.20
CA PRO A 131 -26.51 10.73 5.04
C PRO A 131 -27.61 10.08 4.21
N ASN A 132 -28.12 8.91 4.65
CA ASN A 132 -29.27 8.23 4.03
C ASN A 132 -30.51 9.13 3.92
N ALA A 133 -30.67 10.05 4.87
CA ALA A 133 -31.78 11.01 4.90
C ALA A 133 -31.86 11.90 3.67
N ARG A 134 -30.71 12.13 2.98
CA ARG A 134 -30.67 12.91 1.72
C ARG A 134 -31.28 12.17 0.54
N LYS A 135 -31.41 10.83 0.61
CA LYS A 135 -31.99 9.95 -0.45
C LYS A 135 -31.32 10.12 -1.81
N LEU A 136 -30.02 10.49 -1.83
CA LEU A 136 -29.24 10.61 -3.06
C LEU A 136 -28.89 9.23 -3.61
N THR A 137 -28.86 9.12 -4.92
CA THR A 137 -28.53 7.90 -5.65
C THR A 137 -27.30 8.03 -6.54
N SER A 138 -26.86 9.29 -6.78
CA SER A 138 -25.70 9.60 -7.60
C SER A 138 -24.94 10.81 -7.04
N SER A 139 -23.65 10.84 -7.27
CA SER A 139 -22.78 11.99 -6.96
C SER A 139 -23.08 13.22 -7.82
N LEU A 140 -23.78 13.08 -8.93
CA LEU A 140 -24.28 14.20 -9.75
C LEU A 140 -25.35 15.04 -9.03
N GLU A 141 -25.92 14.53 -7.93
CA GLU A 141 -26.88 15.23 -7.09
C GLU A 141 -26.23 16.07 -5.97
N LEU A 142 -24.87 16.16 -5.96
CA LEU A 142 -24.10 16.88 -4.95
C LEU A 142 -23.84 18.36 -5.29
N ASP A 143 -24.56 18.94 -6.26
CA ASP A 143 -24.41 20.37 -6.57
C ASP A 143 -24.64 21.26 -5.34
N ASN A 144 -23.81 22.29 -5.19
CA ASN A 144 -23.78 23.21 -4.03
C ASN A 144 -23.46 22.55 -2.67
N SER A 145 -22.86 21.35 -2.65
CA SER A 145 -22.48 20.67 -1.40
C SER A 145 -21.19 21.22 -0.82
N LYS A 146 -21.11 21.19 0.53
CA LYS A 146 -19.87 21.31 1.27
C LYS A 146 -19.25 19.93 1.42
N VAL A 147 -18.05 19.75 0.89
CA VAL A 147 -17.38 18.46 0.80
C VAL A 147 -16.15 18.43 1.71
N CYS A 148 -16.17 17.57 2.73
CA CYS A 148 -14.99 17.31 3.55
C CYS A 148 -13.98 16.44 2.80
N VAL A 149 -12.71 16.86 2.82
CA VAL A 149 -11.59 16.17 2.17
C VAL A 149 -10.34 16.23 3.06
N GLN A 150 -9.53 15.19 3.03
CA GLN A 150 -8.25 15.18 3.76
C GLN A 150 -7.14 15.86 2.94
N ALA A 151 -6.41 16.78 3.54
CA ALA A 151 -5.22 17.41 2.97
C ALA A 151 -4.12 16.38 2.64
N GLY A 152 -3.29 16.67 1.63
CA GLY A 152 -2.17 15.79 1.22
C GLY A 152 -2.59 14.51 0.49
N THR A 153 -3.86 14.43 0.04
CA THR A 153 -4.39 13.32 -0.77
C THR A 153 -4.65 13.73 -2.22
N THR A 154 -4.97 12.76 -3.09
CA THR A 154 -5.45 13.00 -4.46
C THR A 154 -6.87 13.56 -4.50
N ALA A 155 -7.61 13.38 -3.40
CA ALA A 155 -9.06 13.56 -3.38
C ALA A 155 -9.52 15.00 -3.63
N ALA A 156 -8.80 16.02 -3.14
CA ALA A 156 -9.20 17.42 -3.35
C ALA A 156 -9.23 17.78 -4.85
N ALA A 157 -8.13 17.52 -5.56
CA ALA A 157 -8.00 17.84 -6.98
C ALA A 157 -9.01 17.06 -7.84
N ALA A 158 -9.19 15.76 -7.57
CA ALA A 158 -10.17 14.95 -8.30
C ALA A 158 -11.62 15.42 -8.06
N THR A 159 -11.93 15.88 -6.83
CA THR A 159 -13.26 16.45 -6.52
C THR A 159 -13.49 17.75 -7.27
N GLU A 160 -12.52 18.67 -7.26
CA GLU A 160 -12.61 19.94 -7.99
C GLU A 160 -12.81 19.70 -9.49
N GLU A 161 -12.05 18.78 -10.07
CA GLU A 161 -12.18 18.42 -11.49
C GLU A 161 -13.54 17.81 -11.81
N TYR A 162 -14.03 16.89 -10.97
CA TYR A 162 -15.33 16.25 -11.15
C TYR A 162 -16.48 17.26 -11.10
N PHE A 163 -16.52 18.13 -10.09
CA PHE A 163 -17.56 19.16 -9.96
C PHE A 163 -17.53 20.16 -11.11
N LYS A 164 -16.32 20.63 -11.48
CA LYS A 164 -16.14 21.53 -12.61
C LYS A 164 -16.61 20.91 -13.93
N THR A 165 -16.24 19.66 -14.20
CA THR A 165 -16.61 18.95 -15.44
C THR A 165 -18.11 18.77 -15.57
N ASN A 166 -18.80 18.58 -14.45
CA ASN A 166 -20.26 18.41 -14.41
C ASN A 166 -21.03 19.72 -14.18
N ASN A 167 -20.35 20.89 -14.24
CA ASN A 167 -20.94 22.22 -14.00
C ASN A 167 -21.61 22.36 -12.63
N MET A 168 -21.10 21.68 -11.61
CA MET A 168 -21.58 21.73 -10.22
C MET A 168 -20.74 22.70 -9.39
N LYS A 169 -21.36 23.33 -8.40
CA LYS A 169 -20.71 24.19 -7.43
C LYS A 169 -20.21 23.39 -6.24
N LEU A 170 -19.08 23.75 -5.71
CA LEU A 170 -18.34 23.04 -4.67
C LEU A 170 -17.82 24.02 -3.60
N GLU A 171 -17.96 23.65 -2.33
CA GLU A 171 -17.20 24.23 -1.23
C GLU A 171 -16.38 23.11 -0.57
N LEU A 172 -15.04 23.16 -0.71
CA LEU A 172 -14.17 22.18 -0.08
C LEU A 172 -13.86 22.58 1.38
N VAL A 173 -14.06 21.63 2.30
CA VAL A 173 -13.64 21.72 3.70
C VAL A 173 -12.44 20.80 3.89
N SER A 174 -11.23 21.34 3.79
CA SER A 174 -9.99 20.59 3.94
C SER A 174 -9.61 20.43 5.40
N VAL A 175 -9.27 19.20 5.81
CA VAL A 175 -8.89 18.83 7.18
C VAL A 175 -7.58 18.03 7.20
N PRO A 176 -6.79 18.06 8.29
CA PRO A 176 -5.45 17.50 8.30
C PRO A 176 -5.40 15.95 8.34
N ASN A 177 -6.44 15.30 8.84
CA ASN A 177 -6.46 13.85 8.99
C ASN A 177 -7.88 13.26 8.92
N SER A 178 -7.96 11.95 8.82
CA SER A 178 -9.23 11.22 8.68
C SER A 178 -10.14 11.33 9.89
N ALA A 179 -9.60 11.42 11.10
CA ALA A 179 -10.41 11.56 12.31
C ALA A 179 -11.08 12.93 12.37
N ASP A 180 -10.35 14.00 12.02
CA ASP A 180 -10.92 15.35 11.90
C ASP A 180 -11.95 15.43 10.78
N MET A 181 -11.80 14.64 9.70
CA MET A 181 -12.78 14.58 8.62
C MET A 181 -14.10 13.98 9.09
N VAL A 182 -14.08 12.86 9.81
CA VAL A 182 -15.28 12.27 10.44
C VAL A 182 -15.91 13.25 11.43
N LYS A 183 -15.10 13.86 12.30
CA LYS A 183 -15.58 14.85 13.27
C LYS A 183 -16.24 16.06 12.61
N ALA A 184 -15.61 16.64 11.59
CA ALA A 184 -16.18 17.79 10.87
C ALA A 184 -17.53 17.45 10.22
N TYR A 185 -17.64 16.24 9.67
CA TYR A 185 -18.88 15.75 9.09
C TYR A 185 -19.96 15.50 10.15
N ASP A 186 -19.64 14.81 11.25
CA ASP A 186 -20.59 14.55 12.35
C ASP A 186 -21.08 15.85 13.00
N GLU A 187 -20.25 16.89 13.01
CA GLU A 187 -20.62 18.24 13.49
C GLU A 187 -21.41 19.08 12.45
N GLY A 188 -21.67 18.53 11.25
CA GLY A 188 -22.40 19.22 10.19
C GLY A 188 -21.64 20.37 9.50
N LYS A 189 -20.30 20.36 9.57
CA LYS A 189 -19.46 21.36 8.86
C LYS A 189 -19.38 21.09 7.36
N CYS A 190 -19.67 19.87 6.93
CA CYS A 190 -19.80 19.47 5.54
C CYS A 190 -20.98 18.51 5.35
N ASP A 191 -21.50 18.48 4.13
CA ASP A 191 -22.70 17.70 3.74
C ASP A 191 -22.36 16.29 3.29
N THR A 192 -21.10 16.08 2.90
CA THR A 192 -20.59 14.83 2.38
C THR A 192 -19.09 14.67 2.66
N LEU A 193 -18.62 13.42 2.73
CA LEU A 193 -17.20 13.06 2.75
C LEU A 193 -16.77 12.54 1.40
N THR A 194 -15.53 12.83 1.00
CA THR A 194 -14.92 12.22 -0.18
C THR A 194 -13.50 11.74 0.12
N THR A 195 -13.23 10.51 -0.28
CA THR A 195 -11.91 9.84 -0.31
C THR A 195 -12.06 8.53 -1.09
N ASP A 196 -11.05 7.66 -1.07
CA ASP A 196 -11.13 6.32 -1.64
C ASP A 196 -12.35 5.58 -1.09
N VAL A 197 -13.07 4.85 -1.94
CA VAL A 197 -14.29 4.10 -1.57
C VAL A 197 -14.02 3.16 -0.40
N SER A 198 -12.92 2.41 -0.45
CA SER A 198 -12.55 1.51 0.65
C SER A 198 -12.34 2.26 1.97
N GLN A 199 -11.76 3.46 1.90
CA GLN A 199 -11.57 4.31 3.07
C GLN A 199 -12.90 4.88 3.57
N LEU A 200 -13.87 5.20 2.71
CA LEU A 200 -15.22 5.62 3.13
C LEU A 200 -15.91 4.52 3.95
N TYR A 201 -15.79 3.25 3.54
CA TYR A 201 -16.31 2.12 4.34
C TYR A 201 -15.65 2.04 5.71
N ALA A 202 -14.32 2.25 5.77
CA ALA A 202 -13.59 2.26 7.03
C ALA A 202 -13.98 3.43 7.95
N LEU A 203 -14.08 4.64 7.41
CA LEU A 203 -14.45 5.84 8.16
C LEU A 203 -15.87 5.78 8.68
N ARG A 204 -16.80 5.19 7.91
CA ARG A 204 -18.17 4.98 8.34
C ARG A 204 -18.27 4.23 9.66
N LEU A 205 -17.40 3.26 9.93
CA LEU A 205 -17.36 2.53 11.20
C LEU A 205 -17.03 3.43 12.41
N ASN A 206 -16.36 4.56 12.19
CA ASN A 206 -15.95 5.49 13.23
C ASN A 206 -16.96 6.64 13.45
N MET A 207 -18.06 6.71 12.67
CA MET A 207 -19.09 7.73 12.80
C MET A 207 -19.98 7.46 14.02
N THR A 208 -20.62 8.51 14.52
CA THR A 208 -21.57 8.42 15.65
C THR A 208 -22.73 7.48 15.34
N LYS A 209 -23.21 7.45 14.09
CA LYS A 209 -24.31 6.61 13.61
C LYS A 209 -23.97 5.97 12.25
N PRO A 210 -23.15 4.93 12.20
CA PRO A 210 -22.68 4.34 10.95
C PRO A 210 -23.80 3.91 9.99
N ALA A 211 -24.91 3.41 10.52
CA ALA A 211 -26.05 2.92 9.72
C ALA A 211 -26.84 4.04 9.01
N ASP A 212 -26.70 5.29 9.47
CA ASP A 212 -27.42 6.43 8.88
C ASP A 212 -26.72 6.99 7.63
N HIS A 213 -25.65 6.34 7.16
CA HIS A 213 -24.81 6.82 6.06
C HIS A 213 -24.62 5.77 4.99
N ILE A 214 -24.56 6.21 3.73
CA ILE A 214 -24.31 5.37 2.55
C ILE A 214 -23.14 5.91 1.73
N VAL A 215 -22.35 5.00 1.17
CA VAL A 215 -21.38 5.32 0.11
C VAL A 215 -22.13 5.28 -1.22
N LEU A 216 -22.09 6.38 -1.97
CA LEU A 216 -22.71 6.45 -3.30
C LEU A 216 -22.02 5.51 -4.28
N PRO A 217 -22.73 5.02 -5.30
CA PRO A 217 -22.17 4.03 -6.23
C PRO A 217 -21.18 4.61 -7.24
N ASP A 218 -21.14 5.94 -7.40
CA ASP A 218 -20.29 6.58 -8.37
C ASP A 218 -18.81 6.58 -7.92
N VAL A 219 -17.95 6.26 -8.87
CA VAL A 219 -16.49 6.32 -8.71
C VAL A 219 -15.95 7.37 -9.65
N ILE A 220 -15.27 8.39 -9.12
CA ILE A 220 -14.88 9.58 -9.86
C ILE A 220 -13.40 9.62 -10.28
N SER A 221 -12.56 8.72 -9.75
CA SER A 221 -11.14 8.62 -10.11
C SER A 221 -10.63 7.18 -10.05
N LYS A 222 -9.41 6.97 -10.53
CA LYS A 222 -8.65 5.74 -10.34
C LYS A 222 -7.65 5.94 -9.21
N GLU A 223 -7.72 5.07 -8.19
CA GLU A 223 -6.84 5.10 -7.04
C GLU A 223 -6.12 3.74 -6.89
N PRO A 224 -5.07 3.47 -7.71
CA PRO A 224 -4.27 2.26 -7.57
C PRO A 224 -3.38 2.41 -6.34
N LEU A 225 -3.70 1.71 -5.25
CA LEU A 225 -2.98 1.76 -3.99
C LEU A 225 -1.87 0.71 -3.95
N GLY A 226 -0.72 1.06 -3.41
CA GLY A 226 0.37 0.10 -3.29
C GLY A 226 1.45 0.47 -2.28
N PRO A 227 2.32 -0.50 -1.94
CA PRO A 227 3.49 -0.26 -1.11
C PRO A 227 4.51 0.60 -1.84
N VAL A 228 5.16 1.51 -1.10
CA VAL A 228 6.06 2.53 -1.66
C VAL A 228 7.43 2.45 -1.00
N VAL A 229 8.48 2.54 -1.80
CA VAL A 229 9.88 2.61 -1.37
C VAL A 229 10.60 3.79 -2.01
N ARG A 230 11.79 4.13 -1.51
CA ARG A 230 12.66 5.14 -2.13
C ARG A 230 13.22 4.64 -3.45
N GLN A 231 13.44 5.54 -4.40
CA GLN A 231 14.24 5.26 -5.59
C GLN A 231 15.71 5.00 -5.25
N GLY A 232 16.41 4.29 -6.14
CA GLY A 232 17.87 4.05 -6.04
C GLY A 232 18.24 2.83 -5.19
N ASP A 233 17.28 2.07 -4.66
CA ASP A 233 17.51 0.76 -4.02
C ASP A 233 16.66 -0.31 -4.72
N ASP A 234 17.12 -0.72 -5.91
CA ASP A 234 16.43 -1.67 -6.77
C ASP A 234 16.26 -3.03 -6.09
N LYS A 235 17.21 -3.41 -5.23
CA LYS A 235 17.11 -4.67 -4.50
C LYS A 235 15.98 -4.63 -3.48
N TRP A 236 15.86 -3.55 -2.73
CA TRP A 236 14.77 -3.35 -1.78
C TRP A 236 13.41 -3.27 -2.48
N PHE A 237 13.35 -2.50 -3.57
CA PHE A 237 12.16 -2.43 -4.42
C PHE A 237 11.71 -3.82 -4.89
N ASN A 238 12.65 -4.65 -5.40
CA ASN A 238 12.33 -6.00 -5.85
C ASN A 238 11.87 -6.90 -4.70
N ILE A 239 12.45 -6.79 -3.50
CA ILE A 239 12.01 -7.57 -2.33
C ILE A 239 10.56 -7.22 -1.96
N VAL A 240 10.22 -5.94 -1.86
CA VAL A 240 8.86 -5.51 -1.53
C VAL A 240 7.88 -5.94 -2.62
N LYS A 241 8.21 -5.74 -3.89
CA LYS A 241 7.42 -6.16 -5.04
C LYS A 241 7.16 -7.67 -5.06
N TRP A 242 8.20 -8.47 -4.92
CA TRP A 242 8.06 -9.94 -4.94
C TRP A 242 7.43 -10.49 -3.66
N SER A 243 7.42 -9.75 -2.55
CA SER A 243 6.61 -10.11 -1.38
C SER A 243 5.11 -10.00 -1.69
N LEU A 244 4.67 -8.92 -2.36
CA LEU A 244 3.29 -8.79 -2.83
C LEU A 244 2.95 -9.86 -3.88
N PHE A 245 3.83 -10.07 -4.86
CA PHE A 245 3.61 -11.06 -5.92
C PHE A 245 3.64 -12.50 -5.40
N ALA A 246 4.37 -12.78 -4.33
CA ALA A 246 4.33 -14.08 -3.67
C ALA A 246 2.95 -14.35 -3.05
N MET A 247 2.31 -13.35 -2.44
CA MET A 247 0.95 -13.48 -1.92
C MET A 247 -0.07 -13.73 -3.03
N LEU A 248 0.03 -13.01 -4.16
CA LEU A 248 -0.85 -13.20 -5.33
C LEU A 248 -0.65 -14.56 -6.00
N ASN A 249 0.60 -14.96 -6.25
CA ASN A 249 0.90 -16.28 -6.80
C ASN A 249 0.44 -17.42 -5.87
N ALA A 250 0.55 -17.23 -4.55
CA ALA A 250 0.07 -18.22 -3.58
C ALA A 250 -1.45 -18.40 -3.68
N GLU A 251 -2.21 -17.32 -3.83
CA GLU A 251 -3.66 -17.40 -4.07
C GLU A 251 -3.96 -18.13 -5.39
N GLU A 252 -3.29 -17.74 -6.48
CA GLU A 252 -3.50 -18.33 -7.81
C GLU A 252 -3.20 -19.83 -7.83
N LEU A 253 -2.18 -20.27 -7.10
CA LEU A 253 -1.79 -21.69 -6.99
C LEU A 253 -2.56 -22.45 -5.89
N GLY A 254 -3.50 -21.78 -5.20
CA GLY A 254 -4.31 -22.38 -4.14
C GLY A 254 -3.51 -22.73 -2.88
N VAL A 255 -2.37 -22.06 -2.63
CA VAL A 255 -1.57 -22.20 -1.41
C VAL A 255 -2.10 -21.23 -0.36
N THR A 256 -2.50 -21.78 0.79
CA THR A 256 -3.10 -21.02 1.91
C THR A 256 -2.37 -21.33 3.21
N THR A 257 -2.64 -20.53 4.25
CA THR A 257 -2.15 -20.84 5.60
C THR A 257 -2.57 -22.25 6.05
N ALA A 258 -3.81 -22.63 5.75
CA ALA A 258 -4.38 -23.90 6.20
C ALA A 258 -3.78 -25.14 5.50
N ASN A 259 -3.31 -25.01 4.26
CA ASN A 259 -2.77 -26.14 3.49
C ASN A 259 -1.25 -26.06 3.24
N LEU A 260 -0.54 -25.12 3.86
CA LEU A 260 0.88 -24.90 3.61
C LEU A 260 1.75 -26.15 3.80
N ASP A 261 1.52 -26.90 4.87
CA ASP A 261 2.29 -28.14 5.15
C ASP A 261 2.10 -29.19 4.05
N ALA A 262 0.88 -29.34 3.52
CA ALA A 262 0.60 -30.20 2.38
C ALA A 262 1.21 -29.65 1.08
N ALA A 263 1.18 -28.32 0.88
CA ALA A 263 1.78 -27.67 -0.27
C ALA A 263 3.31 -27.83 -0.30
N LEU A 264 3.97 -27.87 0.85
CA LEU A 264 5.41 -28.17 0.99
C LEU A 264 5.79 -29.59 0.54
N GLN A 265 4.82 -30.49 0.41
CA GLN A 265 5.01 -31.85 -0.13
C GLN A 265 4.55 -31.97 -1.59
N SER A 266 4.14 -30.87 -2.22
CA SER A 266 3.60 -30.84 -3.58
C SER A 266 4.64 -31.24 -4.62
N GLN A 267 4.20 -31.98 -5.63
CA GLN A 267 5.02 -32.33 -6.80
C GLN A 267 4.79 -31.35 -7.97
N LYS A 268 3.87 -30.39 -7.84
CA LYS A 268 3.60 -29.40 -8.88
C LYS A 268 4.77 -28.43 -9.00
N PRO A 269 5.39 -28.27 -10.19
CA PRO A 269 6.59 -27.45 -10.34
C PRO A 269 6.41 -25.99 -9.90
N ASP A 270 5.25 -25.38 -10.20
CA ASP A 270 4.98 -23.98 -9.85
C ASP A 270 4.87 -23.80 -8.33
N VAL A 271 4.24 -24.73 -7.62
CA VAL A 271 4.15 -24.71 -6.16
C VAL A 271 5.53 -24.91 -5.54
N LYS A 272 6.34 -25.83 -6.09
CA LYS A 272 7.71 -26.07 -5.61
C LYS A 272 8.58 -24.81 -5.75
N ARG A 273 8.51 -24.14 -6.91
CA ARG A 273 9.25 -22.88 -7.11
C ARG A 273 8.76 -21.76 -6.19
N LEU A 274 7.44 -21.57 -6.06
CA LEU A 274 6.87 -20.61 -5.13
C LEU A 274 7.40 -20.81 -3.71
N LEU A 275 7.38 -22.05 -3.23
CA LEU A 275 7.73 -22.37 -1.84
C LEU A 275 9.25 -22.52 -1.60
N GLY A 276 10.08 -22.32 -2.64
CA GLY A 276 11.54 -22.40 -2.56
C GLY A 276 12.09 -23.84 -2.43
N LEU A 277 11.32 -24.84 -2.83
CA LEU A 277 11.73 -26.26 -2.86
C LEU A 277 12.53 -26.59 -4.12
N GLU A 278 12.50 -25.71 -5.12
CA GLU A 278 13.21 -25.83 -6.38
C GLU A 278 13.74 -24.48 -6.82
N GLY A 279 15.01 -24.43 -7.23
CA GLY A 279 15.71 -23.22 -7.64
C GLY A 279 16.31 -22.42 -6.47
N LYS A 280 16.88 -21.25 -6.78
CA LYS A 280 17.57 -20.35 -5.83
C LYS A 280 17.11 -18.90 -5.94
N LEU A 281 15.86 -18.70 -6.34
CA LEU A 281 15.33 -17.36 -6.61
C LEU A 281 15.29 -16.46 -5.36
N GLY A 282 15.12 -17.02 -4.17
CA GLY A 282 15.22 -16.28 -2.92
C GLY A 282 16.64 -15.75 -2.70
N GLU A 283 17.67 -16.57 -2.91
CA GLU A 283 19.08 -16.16 -2.78
C GLU A 283 19.43 -15.04 -3.77
N GLU A 284 18.92 -15.08 -5.00
CA GLU A 284 19.11 -14.01 -6.00
C GLU A 284 18.50 -12.67 -5.53
N LEU A 285 17.39 -12.72 -4.80
CA LEU A 285 16.80 -11.56 -4.13
C LEU A 285 17.56 -11.14 -2.85
N GLY A 286 18.52 -11.95 -2.37
CA GLY A 286 19.21 -11.77 -1.08
C GLY A 286 18.38 -12.20 0.12
N LEU A 287 17.40 -13.06 -0.11
CA LEU A 287 16.52 -13.68 0.88
C LEU A 287 16.81 -15.17 1.03
N SER A 288 16.13 -15.84 1.94
CA SER A 288 16.04 -17.29 1.97
C SER A 288 15.15 -17.80 0.83
N ASN A 289 15.42 -19.00 0.28
CA ASN A 289 14.63 -19.53 -0.82
C ASN A 289 13.16 -19.79 -0.43
N ASP A 290 12.90 -20.06 0.83
CA ASP A 290 11.57 -20.26 1.41
C ASP A 290 10.81 -18.97 1.77
N PHE A 291 11.27 -17.79 1.29
CA PHE A 291 10.69 -16.48 1.65
C PHE A 291 9.17 -16.42 1.43
N ALA A 292 8.67 -16.98 0.31
CA ALA A 292 7.24 -17.00 0.02
C ALA A 292 6.47 -17.96 0.96
N ALA A 293 7.05 -19.10 1.33
CA ALA A 293 6.45 -19.98 2.34
C ALA A 293 6.34 -19.27 3.70
N ARG A 294 7.37 -18.49 4.08
CA ARG A 294 7.34 -17.67 5.31
C ARG A 294 6.26 -16.62 5.26
N ILE A 295 6.06 -15.95 4.12
CA ILE A 295 4.98 -14.98 3.91
C ILE A 295 3.62 -15.64 4.11
N VAL A 296 3.35 -16.75 3.41
CA VAL A 296 2.06 -17.47 3.52
C VAL A 296 1.81 -17.95 4.95
N LYS A 297 2.83 -18.47 5.62
CA LYS A 297 2.73 -18.88 7.03
C LYS A 297 2.36 -17.72 7.95
N ALA A 298 2.89 -16.52 7.66
CA ALA A 298 2.77 -15.34 8.51
C ALA A 298 1.43 -14.61 8.34
N VAL A 299 1.01 -14.38 7.09
CA VAL A 299 -0.12 -13.51 6.75
C VAL A 299 -1.14 -14.17 5.81
N GLY A 300 -0.86 -15.37 5.33
CA GLY A 300 -1.65 -16.04 4.31
C GLY A 300 -1.33 -15.53 2.90
N ASN A 301 -2.11 -16.01 1.93
CA ASN A 301 -2.07 -15.49 0.57
C ASN A 301 -2.85 -14.17 0.47
N TYR A 302 -2.86 -13.56 -0.72
CA TYR A 302 -3.53 -12.27 -0.94
C TYR A 302 -5.02 -12.34 -0.61
N GLY A 303 -5.73 -13.38 -1.04
CA GLY A 303 -7.16 -13.57 -0.75
C GLY A 303 -7.45 -13.71 0.74
N GLU A 304 -6.65 -14.48 1.48
CA GLU A 304 -6.80 -14.62 2.93
C GLU A 304 -6.61 -13.29 3.65
N SER A 305 -5.60 -12.52 3.27
CA SER A 305 -5.36 -11.19 3.84
C SER A 305 -6.48 -10.21 3.49
N PHE A 306 -6.95 -10.19 2.24
CA PHE A 306 -8.06 -9.36 1.81
C PHE A 306 -9.33 -9.67 2.59
N GLU A 307 -9.77 -10.94 2.60
CA GLU A 307 -11.02 -11.35 3.24
C GLU A 307 -11.05 -11.07 4.75
N ARG A 308 -9.93 -11.35 5.42
CA ARG A 308 -9.79 -11.11 6.86
C ARG A 308 -9.89 -9.63 7.23
N ASN A 309 -9.29 -8.75 6.41
CA ASN A 309 -9.11 -7.35 6.77
C ASN A 309 -10.18 -6.42 6.21
N VAL A 310 -10.53 -6.58 4.93
CA VAL A 310 -11.42 -5.65 4.22
C VAL A 310 -12.59 -6.35 3.53
N GLY A 311 -12.48 -7.65 3.26
CA GLY A 311 -13.43 -8.45 2.50
C GLY A 311 -14.75 -8.73 3.22
N ALA A 312 -15.54 -9.63 2.64
CA ALA A 312 -16.87 -9.99 3.12
C ALA A 312 -16.86 -10.54 4.55
N SER A 313 -15.78 -11.18 4.98
CA SER A 313 -15.60 -11.71 6.35
C SER A 313 -15.21 -10.65 7.38
N SER A 314 -14.88 -9.43 6.96
CA SER A 314 -14.48 -8.32 7.82
C SER A 314 -15.66 -7.43 8.20
N LYS A 315 -15.42 -6.49 9.13
CA LYS A 315 -16.40 -5.45 9.48
C LYS A 315 -16.70 -4.48 8.33
N LEU A 316 -15.82 -4.39 7.32
CA LEU A 316 -15.99 -3.52 6.17
C LEU A 316 -16.94 -4.14 5.13
N GLY A 317 -16.92 -5.47 4.98
CA GLY A 317 -17.80 -6.20 4.07
C GLY A 317 -17.60 -5.84 2.59
N ILE A 318 -16.41 -5.42 2.18
CA ILE A 318 -16.13 -4.96 0.82
C ILE A 318 -15.99 -6.17 -0.10
N PRO A 319 -16.78 -6.27 -1.19
CA PRO A 319 -16.61 -7.34 -2.17
C PRO A 319 -15.27 -7.17 -2.91
N ARG A 320 -14.65 -8.29 -3.30
CA ARG A 320 -13.38 -8.28 -4.04
C ARG A 320 -13.46 -7.44 -5.33
N GLY A 321 -14.52 -7.56 -6.10
CA GLY A 321 -14.69 -6.82 -7.35
C GLY A 321 -13.46 -6.93 -8.26
N VAL A 322 -12.96 -5.79 -8.73
CA VAL A 322 -11.74 -5.74 -9.55
C VAL A 322 -10.48 -6.24 -8.84
N ASN A 323 -10.49 -6.34 -7.51
CA ASN A 323 -9.40 -6.90 -6.73
C ASN A 323 -9.36 -8.44 -6.71
N GLN A 324 -10.25 -9.11 -7.45
CA GLN A 324 -10.12 -10.55 -7.75
C GLN A 324 -8.90 -10.81 -8.64
N LEU A 325 -8.42 -12.06 -8.61
CA LEU A 325 -7.41 -12.52 -9.56
C LEU A 325 -7.92 -12.39 -11.00
N TRP A 326 -7.01 -12.17 -11.93
CA TRP A 326 -7.30 -12.09 -13.37
C TRP A 326 -8.08 -13.32 -13.89
N SER A 327 -7.76 -14.51 -13.39
CA SER A 327 -8.44 -15.76 -13.71
C SER A 327 -9.87 -15.88 -13.16
N MET A 328 -10.25 -15.00 -12.24
CA MET A 328 -11.56 -14.95 -11.59
C MET A 328 -12.36 -13.68 -11.94
N GLY A 329 -11.98 -13.00 -13.03
CA GLY A 329 -12.67 -11.81 -13.54
C GLY A 329 -12.24 -10.49 -12.93
N GLY A 330 -11.17 -10.45 -12.13
CA GLY A 330 -10.55 -9.23 -11.63
C GLY A 330 -9.34 -8.81 -12.46
N ILE A 331 -8.52 -7.94 -11.89
CA ILE A 331 -7.32 -7.40 -12.53
C ILE A 331 -6.04 -7.57 -11.66
N GLN A 332 -6.14 -8.29 -10.54
CA GLN A 332 -4.92 -8.68 -9.80
C GLN A 332 -4.16 -9.73 -10.59
N TYR A 333 -2.94 -9.36 -10.98
CA TYR A 333 -2.07 -10.17 -11.83
C TYR A 333 -0.63 -10.06 -11.33
N ALA A 334 0.00 -11.18 -11.03
CA ALA A 334 1.40 -11.24 -10.68
C ALA A 334 2.22 -12.00 -11.73
N PRO A 335 3.44 -11.57 -12.06
CA PRO A 335 4.35 -12.37 -12.86
C PRO A 335 4.65 -13.71 -12.18
N PRO A 336 4.87 -14.80 -12.96
CA PRO A 336 5.16 -16.10 -12.39
C PRO A 336 6.55 -16.15 -11.73
N ILE A 337 6.66 -16.92 -10.66
CA ILE A 337 7.95 -17.21 -9.99
C ILE A 337 8.64 -18.37 -10.75
N ARG A 338 9.53 -18.04 -11.70
CA ARG A 338 10.28 -18.98 -12.51
C ARG A 338 11.51 -18.35 -13.17
#